data_af058fa472ded57a11239f4c66ca7974
#
_entry.id   af058fa472ded57a11239f4c66ca7974
#
_cell.length_a   1.000
_cell.length_b   1.000
_cell.length_c   1.000
_cell.angle_alpha   90.00
_cell.angle_beta   90.00
_cell.angle_gamma   90.00
#
_symmetry.space_group_name_H-M   'P 1'
#
loop_
_entity.id
_entity.type
_entity.pdbx_description
1 polymer ?
#
loop_
_entity_poly.entity_id
_entity_poly.type
_entity_poly.pdbx_seq_one_letter_code
_entity_poly.pdbx_strand_id
1 'polypeptide(L)'
;DRMIEAIEVIQGLWTAETFDFQGSHYSINGLAGSPSPHQAGGPPIIVGGGGKRVLTEAARRADIVGLNASLHAGSVGPETALSALGERFLERRNWVEEAAGERFPQLELQMNTFMTAVTATTAEADEMIEGMAPMFGLSPDQARTIPMVLAGTVNDVCEQLHHHRELYGTSYWVI
;
A
#
# COMPACT_ATOMS: atom_id res chain seq x y z
N ASP A 1 2.94 11.71 14.02
CA ASP A 1 3.78 12.88 14.18
C ASP A 1 3.88 13.68 12.86
N ARG A 2 5.06 13.93 12.23
CA ARG A 2 5.17 14.84 11.08
C ARG A 2 4.25 14.51 9.90
N MET A 3 4.10 13.23 9.54
CA MET A 3 3.18 12.80 8.47
C MET A 3 1.71 13.11 8.82
N ILE A 4 1.32 12.92 10.07
CA ILE A 4 -0.03 13.19 10.55
C ILE A 4 -0.35 14.67 10.41
N GLU A 5 0.53 15.54 10.93
CA GLU A 5 0.38 16.99 10.79
C GLU A 5 0.39 17.43 9.32
N ALA A 6 1.20 16.77 8.45
CA ALA A 6 1.21 17.08 7.03
C ALA A 6 -0.15 16.79 6.36
N ILE A 7 -0.79 15.68 6.70
CA ILE A 7 -2.13 15.33 6.19
C ILE A 7 -3.15 16.37 6.65
N GLU A 8 -3.13 16.75 7.93
CA GLU A 8 -4.03 17.76 8.50
C GLU A 8 -3.84 19.13 7.81
N VAL A 9 -2.60 19.51 7.57
CA VAL A 9 -2.27 20.77 6.85
C VAL A 9 -2.77 20.72 5.41
N ILE A 10 -2.55 19.61 4.70
CA ILE A 10 -3.00 19.45 3.30
C ILE A 10 -4.53 19.55 3.24
N GLN A 11 -5.24 18.83 4.09
CA GLN A 11 -6.71 18.85 4.13
C GLN A 11 -7.25 20.22 4.51
N GLY A 12 -6.60 20.90 5.47
CA GLY A 12 -6.98 22.26 5.86
C GLY A 12 -6.81 23.27 4.72
N LEU A 13 -5.70 23.20 3.98
CA LEU A 13 -5.45 24.07 2.82
C LEU A 13 -6.38 23.79 1.62
N TRP A 14 -6.95 22.58 1.53
CA TRP A 14 -7.91 22.23 0.48
C TRP A 14 -9.33 22.71 0.77
N THR A 15 -9.67 22.89 2.03
CA THR A 15 -11.06 23.11 2.46
C THR A 15 -11.33 24.51 2.97
N ALA A 16 -10.32 25.24 3.41
CA ALA A 16 -10.45 26.59 3.94
C ALA A 16 -9.95 27.65 2.97
N GLU A 17 -10.59 28.84 2.95
CA GLU A 17 -10.11 30.00 2.20
C GLU A 17 -8.75 30.47 2.73
N THR A 18 -8.61 30.50 4.05
CA THR A 18 -7.34 30.70 4.75
C THR A 18 -7.24 29.68 5.88
N PHE A 19 -6.05 29.16 6.12
CA PHE A 19 -5.80 28.10 7.07
C PHE A 19 -4.72 28.48 8.08
N ASP A 20 -5.02 28.25 9.34
CA ASP A 20 -4.11 28.40 10.46
C ASP A 20 -3.85 27.01 11.08
N PHE A 21 -2.60 26.72 11.40
CA PHE A 21 -2.22 25.45 12.06
C PHE A 21 -1.02 25.67 12.97
N GLN A 22 -1.10 25.12 14.17
CA GLN A 22 0.01 25.13 15.12
C GLN A 22 0.25 23.72 15.64
N GLY A 23 1.26 23.04 15.10
CA GLY A 23 1.70 21.71 15.50
C GLY A 23 3.14 21.69 16.01
N SER A 24 3.66 20.48 16.19
CA SER A 24 5.06 20.27 16.59
C SER A 24 6.04 20.40 15.41
N HIS A 25 5.56 20.18 14.20
CA HIS A 25 6.38 20.13 12.97
C HIS A 25 6.00 21.23 11.97
N TYR A 26 4.77 21.71 11.99
CA TYR A 26 4.27 22.76 11.11
C TYR A 26 3.67 23.90 11.93
N SER A 27 3.93 25.13 11.49
CA SER A 27 3.31 26.34 11.99
C SER A 27 2.88 27.17 10.78
N ILE A 28 1.59 27.39 10.64
CA ILE A 28 0.97 28.08 9.50
C ILE A 28 0.08 29.18 10.05
N ASN A 29 0.13 30.34 9.43
CA ASN A 29 -0.66 31.49 9.84
C ASN A 29 -1.26 32.17 8.61
N GLY A 30 -2.58 32.12 8.48
CA GLY A 30 -3.35 32.77 7.43
C GLY A 30 -2.96 32.35 6.00
N LEU A 31 -2.54 31.10 5.78
CA LEU A 31 -2.12 30.64 4.45
C LEU A 31 -3.33 30.24 3.61
N ALA A 32 -3.42 30.78 2.39
CA ALA A 32 -4.40 30.37 1.40
C ALA A 32 -3.83 29.27 0.50
N GLY A 33 -4.57 28.17 0.35
CA GLY A 33 -4.26 27.11 -0.60
C GLY A 33 -4.65 27.51 -2.02
N SER A 34 -3.68 27.67 -2.92
CA SER A 34 -3.94 28.05 -4.31
C SER A 34 -3.09 27.23 -5.29
N PRO A 35 -3.68 26.66 -6.35
CA PRO A 35 -5.12 26.65 -6.64
C PRO A 35 -5.92 25.72 -5.68
N SER A 36 -7.18 26.05 -5.43
CA SER A 36 -8.07 25.16 -4.70
C SER A 36 -8.36 23.90 -5.52
N PRO A 37 -8.50 22.72 -4.88
CA PRO A 37 -8.89 21.50 -5.57
C PRO A 37 -10.23 21.65 -6.29
N HIS A 38 -10.35 21.04 -7.48
CA HIS A 38 -11.63 20.96 -8.20
C HIS A 38 -12.66 20.09 -7.45
N GLN A 39 -12.19 19.04 -6.78
CA GLN A 39 -13.04 18.16 -5.97
C GLN A 39 -13.31 18.82 -4.61
N ALA A 40 -14.57 18.84 -4.19
CA ALA A 40 -14.94 19.31 -2.86
C ALA A 40 -14.27 18.46 -1.78
N GLY A 41 -13.52 19.06 -0.87
CA GLY A 41 -12.75 18.37 0.16
C GLY A 41 -11.35 17.92 -0.28
N GLY A 42 -11.03 18.05 -1.56
CA GLY A 42 -9.75 17.64 -2.14
C GLY A 42 -9.78 16.24 -2.79
N PRO A 43 -8.69 15.85 -3.46
CA PRO A 43 -8.55 14.50 -4.02
C PRO A 43 -8.38 13.45 -2.91
N PRO A 44 -8.68 12.16 -3.18
CA PRO A 44 -8.42 11.08 -2.23
C PRO A 44 -6.95 11.03 -1.82
N ILE A 45 -6.72 10.87 -0.53
CA ILE A 45 -5.38 10.74 0.04
C ILE A 45 -5.01 9.27 0.11
N ILE A 46 -3.87 8.93 -0.50
CA ILE A 46 -3.25 7.61 -0.35
C ILE A 46 -2.09 7.68 0.64
N VAL A 47 -2.08 6.76 1.61
CA VAL A 47 -0.94 6.55 2.50
C VAL A 47 -0.55 5.09 2.47
N GLY A 48 0.69 4.81 2.06
CA GLY A 48 1.24 3.47 1.99
C GLY A 48 2.30 3.21 3.06
N GLY A 49 2.41 1.95 3.46
CA GLY A 49 3.44 1.52 4.40
C GLY A 49 3.48 0.01 4.62
N GLY A 50 4.59 -0.44 5.23
CA GLY A 50 4.81 -1.85 5.59
C GLY A 50 4.82 -2.11 7.10
N GLY A 51 4.74 -1.06 7.93
CA GLY A 51 4.79 -1.16 9.38
C GLY A 51 3.49 -0.77 10.08
N LYS A 52 3.21 -1.40 11.24
CA LYS A 52 1.96 -1.22 11.98
C LYS A 52 1.62 0.25 12.26
N ARG A 53 2.60 1.05 12.72
CA ARG A 53 2.37 2.45 13.06
C ARG A 53 1.83 3.28 11.87
N VAL A 54 2.48 3.15 10.70
CA VAL A 54 2.08 3.90 9.50
C VAL A 54 0.72 3.44 9.01
N LEU A 55 0.48 2.13 8.96
CA LEU A 55 -0.80 1.56 8.51
C LEU A 55 -1.94 1.89 9.45
N THR A 56 -1.71 1.94 10.77
CA THR A 56 -2.70 2.39 11.75
C THR A 56 -3.12 3.85 11.50
N GLU A 57 -2.17 4.75 11.24
CA GLU A 57 -2.50 6.15 10.95
C GLU A 57 -3.13 6.32 9.55
N ALA A 58 -2.67 5.55 8.56
CA ALA A 58 -3.30 5.49 7.24
C ALA A 58 -4.77 5.08 7.34
N ALA A 59 -5.06 4.01 8.08
CA ALA A 59 -6.43 3.52 8.29
C ALA A 59 -7.38 4.56 8.90
N ARG A 60 -6.84 5.46 9.72
CA ARG A 60 -7.64 6.51 10.39
C ARG A 60 -7.86 7.76 9.55
N ARG A 61 -6.98 8.05 8.59
CA ARG A 61 -6.87 9.38 7.97
C ARG A 61 -6.91 9.37 6.45
N ALA A 62 -6.44 8.30 5.81
CA ALA A 62 -6.40 8.20 4.36
C ALA A 62 -7.70 7.63 3.78
N ASP A 63 -7.92 7.86 2.51
CA ASP A 63 -9.03 7.26 1.75
C ASP A 63 -8.57 5.94 1.13
N ILE A 64 -7.28 5.86 0.78
CA ILE A 64 -6.66 4.69 0.18
C ILE A 64 -5.47 4.28 1.06
N VAL A 65 -5.41 3.01 1.45
CA VAL A 65 -4.32 2.45 2.25
C VAL A 65 -3.48 1.52 1.40
N GLY A 66 -2.21 1.89 1.15
CA GLY A 66 -1.26 1.08 0.42
C GLY A 66 -0.58 0.04 1.33
N LEU A 67 -0.85 -1.25 1.08
CA LEU A 67 -0.17 -2.34 1.75
C LEU A 67 1.16 -2.62 1.04
N ASN A 68 2.27 -2.43 1.74
CA ASN A 68 3.62 -2.61 1.19
C ASN A 68 4.46 -3.55 2.05
N ALA A 69 5.51 -4.13 1.44
CA ALA A 69 6.58 -4.77 2.20
C ALA A 69 7.31 -3.75 3.09
N SER A 70 7.91 -4.21 4.18
CA SER A 70 8.69 -3.34 5.05
C SER A 70 10.05 -3.03 4.44
N LEU A 71 10.38 -1.76 4.32
CA LEU A 71 11.70 -1.26 3.93
C LEU A 71 12.51 -0.78 5.14
N HIS A 72 12.34 -1.41 6.30
CA HIS A 72 12.99 -0.99 7.53
C HIS A 72 14.54 -0.97 7.41
N ALA A 73 15.10 -1.89 6.63
CA ALA A 73 16.54 -1.92 6.32
C ALA A 73 17.02 -0.79 5.39
N GLY A 74 16.12 0.02 4.84
CA GLY A 74 16.45 1.11 3.91
C GLY A 74 16.80 0.66 2.47
N SER A 75 16.77 -0.64 2.20
CA SER A 75 17.05 -1.21 0.88
C SER A 75 16.21 -2.46 0.61
N VAL A 76 15.99 -2.76 -0.66
CA VAL A 76 15.34 -4.01 -1.07
C VAL A 76 16.36 -5.15 -0.96
N GLY A 77 16.03 -6.18 -0.18
CA GLY A 77 16.89 -7.34 0.06
C GLY A 77 16.12 -8.48 0.72
N PRO A 78 16.83 -9.50 1.26
CA PRO A 78 16.20 -10.67 1.87
C PRO A 78 15.19 -10.33 2.99
N GLU A 79 15.49 -9.35 3.84
CA GLU A 79 14.54 -8.93 4.89
C GLU A 79 13.26 -8.34 4.31
N THR A 80 13.36 -7.54 3.25
CA THR A 80 12.20 -6.99 2.54
C THR A 80 11.38 -8.12 1.93
N ALA A 81 12.04 -9.10 1.30
CA ALA A 81 11.39 -10.24 0.67
C ALA A 81 10.65 -11.11 1.72
N LEU A 82 11.26 -11.40 2.87
CA LEU A 82 10.60 -12.08 3.97
C LEU A 82 9.41 -11.29 4.52
N SER A 83 9.49 -9.96 4.53
CA SER A 83 8.37 -9.11 4.93
C SER A 83 7.26 -9.05 3.88
N ALA A 84 7.52 -9.49 2.65
CA ALA A 84 6.57 -9.53 1.54
C ALA A 84 5.77 -10.83 1.44
N LEU A 85 6.03 -11.82 2.29
CA LEU A 85 5.27 -13.08 2.30
C LEU A 85 3.78 -12.83 2.56
N GLY A 86 2.93 -13.66 1.97
CA GLY A 86 1.47 -13.49 2.01
C GLY A 86 0.88 -13.39 3.42
N GLU A 87 1.40 -14.18 4.38
CA GLU A 87 0.99 -14.09 5.78
C GLU A 87 1.22 -12.71 6.39
N ARG A 88 2.29 -12.02 5.98
CA ARG A 88 2.61 -10.67 6.43
C ARG A 88 1.65 -9.63 5.88
N PHE A 89 1.10 -9.86 4.69
CA PHE A 89 0.06 -9.00 4.12
C PHE A 89 -1.28 -9.18 4.80
N LEU A 90 -1.64 -10.41 5.20
CA LEU A 90 -2.81 -10.66 6.05
C LEU A 90 -2.70 -9.94 7.40
N GLU A 91 -1.53 -10.01 8.02
CA GLU A 91 -1.27 -9.31 9.28
C GLU A 91 -1.43 -7.79 9.11
N ARG A 92 -0.90 -7.21 8.02
CA ARG A 92 -1.06 -5.77 7.71
C ARG A 92 -2.51 -5.38 7.46
N ARG A 93 -3.23 -6.17 6.67
CA ARG A 93 -4.66 -5.98 6.46
C ARG A 93 -5.43 -5.95 7.77
N ASN A 94 -5.13 -6.88 8.67
CA ASN A 94 -5.78 -6.94 9.98
C ASN A 94 -5.45 -5.71 10.86
N TRP A 95 -4.22 -5.17 10.81
CA TRP A 95 -3.89 -3.91 11.49
C TRP A 95 -4.71 -2.73 10.94
N VAL A 96 -4.92 -2.69 9.62
CA VAL A 96 -5.73 -1.64 8.98
C VAL A 96 -7.20 -1.79 9.39
N GLU A 97 -7.76 -3.00 9.35
CA GLU A 97 -9.15 -3.28 9.75
C GLU A 97 -9.40 -2.92 11.22
N GLU A 98 -8.52 -3.37 12.13
CA GLU A 98 -8.59 -3.05 13.56
C GLU A 98 -8.54 -1.53 13.81
N ALA A 99 -7.64 -0.82 13.12
CA ALA A 99 -7.46 0.61 13.32
C ALA A 99 -8.55 1.48 12.69
N ALA A 100 -9.14 1.02 11.58
CA ALA A 100 -10.23 1.70 10.88
C ALA A 100 -11.59 1.50 11.58
N GLY A 101 -11.82 0.34 12.21
CA GLY A 101 -13.10 -0.01 12.82
C GLY A 101 -14.26 0.11 11.82
N GLU A 102 -15.29 0.84 12.18
CA GLU A 102 -16.48 1.04 11.32
C GLU A 102 -16.18 1.73 9.97
N ARG A 103 -15.03 2.39 9.86
CA ARG A 103 -14.59 3.05 8.62
C ARG A 103 -14.01 2.07 7.60
N PHE A 104 -13.64 0.86 8.02
CA PHE A 104 -12.94 -0.11 7.15
C PHE A 104 -13.64 -0.37 5.80
N PRO A 105 -14.99 -0.54 5.72
CA PRO A 105 -15.67 -0.73 4.44
C PRO A 105 -15.60 0.47 3.47
N GLN A 106 -15.19 1.65 3.95
CA GLN A 106 -15.05 2.87 3.15
C GLN A 106 -13.62 3.05 2.61
N LEU A 107 -12.66 2.25 3.11
CA LEU A 107 -11.28 2.31 2.66
C LEU A 107 -11.10 1.54 1.37
N GLU A 108 -10.32 2.10 0.46
CA GLU A 108 -9.75 1.34 -0.65
C GLU A 108 -8.38 0.79 -0.25
N LEU A 109 -8.16 -0.51 -0.44
CA LEU A 109 -6.85 -1.12 -0.20
C LEU A 109 -6.09 -1.24 -1.52
N GLN A 110 -4.87 -0.71 -1.51
CA GLN A 110 -3.98 -0.66 -2.66
C GLN A 110 -2.75 -1.53 -2.44
N MET A 111 -2.22 -2.11 -3.53
CA MET A 111 -0.96 -2.83 -3.54
C MET A 111 -0.16 -2.49 -4.80
N ASN A 112 1.16 -2.34 -4.64
CA ASN A 112 2.09 -2.24 -5.78
C ASN A 112 2.60 -3.63 -6.11
N THR A 113 2.88 -3.91 -7.39
CA THR A 113 3.63 -5.10 -7.77
C THR A 113 5.14 -4.83 -7.75
N PHE A 114 5.92 -5.81 -7.33
CA PHE A 114 7.37 -5.84 -7.55
C PHE A 114 7.70 -6.39 -8.91
N MET A 115 6.88 -7.34 -9.36
CA MET A 115 7.03 -7.97 -10.66
C MET A 115 5.65 -8.32 -11.21
N THR A 116 5.45 -8.01 -12.48
CA THR A 116 4.32 -8.52 -13.24
C THR A 116 4.88 -9.14 -14.53
N ALA A 117 4.68 -10.43 -14.71
CA ALA A 117 5.15 -11.18 -15.87
C ALA A 117 4.01 -12.00 -16.48
N VAL A 118 3.58 -11.60 -17.67
CA VAL A 118 2.64 -12.40 -18.47
C VAL A 118 3.44 -13.32 -19.37
N THR A 119 3.27 -14.62 -19.18
CA THR A 119 4.01 -15.68 -19.91
C THR A 119 3.07 -16.44 -20.85
N ALA A 120 3.64 -17.20 -21.78
CA ALA A 120 2.85 -18.03 -22.67
C ALA A 120 2.29 -19.27 -21.95
N THR A 121 3.00 -19.76 -20.95
CA THR A 121 2.63 -20.93 -20.14
C THR A 121 2.87 -20.69 -18.66
N THR A 122 2.16 -21.39 -17.79
CA THR A 122 2.39 -21.40 -16.35
C THR A 122 3.79 -21.92 -16.01
N ALA A 123 4.31 -22.90 -16.77
CA ALA A 123 5.64 -23.44 -16.56
C ALA A 123 6.76 -22.39 -16.74
N GLU A 124 6.63 -21.49 -17.71
CA GLU A 124 7.58 -20.38 -17.89
C GLU A 124 7.59 -19.44 -16.70
N ALA A 125 6.43 -19.16 -16.12
CA ALA A 125 6.33 -18.34 -14.92
C ALA A 125 6.95 -19.04 -13.70
N ASP A 126 6.74 -20.34 -13.58
CA ASP A 126 7.34 -21.16 -12.51
C ASP A 126 8.86 -21.17 -12.60
N GLU A 127 9.43 -21.38 -13.78
CA GLU A 127 10.88 -21.32 -14.02
C GLU A 127 11.46 -19.93 -13.66
N MET A 128 10.74 -18.86 -13.98
CA MET A 128 11.14 -17.49 -13.63
C MET A 128 11.16 -17.29 -12.11
N ILE A 129 10.11 -17.71 -11.40
CA ILE A 129 10.03 -17.62 -9.94
C ILE A 129 11.12 -18.47 -9.28
N GLU A 130 11.34 -19.69 -9.75
CA GLU A 130 12.39 -20.59 -9.25
C GLU A 130 13.80 -20.02 -9.44
N GLY A 131 14.04 -19.38 -10.58
CA GLY A 131 15.33 -18.73 -10.86
C GLY A 131 15.56 -17.48 -10.01
N MET A 132 14.51 -16.74 -9.69
CA MET A 132 14.61 -15.48 -8.97
C MET A 132 14.61 -15.65 -7.43
N ALA A 133 13.86 -16.59 -6.89
CA ALA A 133 13.65 -16.75 -5.44
C ALA A 133 14.97 -16.81 -4.64
N PRO A 134 16.01 -17.57 -5.05
CA PRO A 134 17.27 -17.63 -4.32
C PRO A 134 18.02 -16.29 -4.25
N MET A 135 17.81 -15.37 -5.20
CA MET A 135 18.45 -14.05 -5.21
C MET A 135 17.98 -13.20 -4.00
N PHE A 136 16.80 -13.50 -3.48
CA PHE A 136 16.20 -12.85 -2.33
C PHE A 136 16.22 -13.73 -1.06
N GLY A 137 16.94 -14.84 -1.10
CA GLY A 137 17.04 -15.77 0.04
C GLY A 137 15.74 -16.52 0.34
N LEU A 138 14.88 -16.70 -0.65
CA LEU A 138 13.59 -17.38 -0.52
C LEU A 138 13.63 -18.76 -1.19
N SER A 139 12.79 -19.68 -0.70
CA SER A 139 12.42 -20.85 -1.50
C SER A 139 11.42 -20.47 -2.60
N PRO A 140 11.30 -21.24 -3.69
CA PRO A 140 10.28 -21.02 -4.70
C PRO A 140 8.86 -20.97 -4.12
N ASP A 141 8.54 -21.85 -3.17
CA ASP A 141 7.23 -21.88 -2.52
C ASP A 141 6.95 -20.59 -1.72
N GLN A 142 7.96 -20.07 -1.02
CA GLN A 142 7.83 -18.77 -0.36
C GLN A 142 7.61 -17.64 -1.36
N ALA A 143 8.36 -17.61 -2.46
CA ALA A 143 8.22 -16.58 -3.49
C ALA A 143 6.82 -16.58 -4.12
N ARG A 144 6.21 -17.75 -4.31
CA ARG A 144 4.83 -17.87 -4.80
C ARG A 144 3.78 -17.31 -3.86
N THR A 145 4.08 -17.17 -2.57
CA THR A 145 3.13 -16.55 -1.62
C THR A 145 3.14 -15.03 -1.62
N ILE A 146 4.12 -14.40 -2.30
CA ILE A 146 4.26 -12.94 -2.31
C ILE A 146 3.18 -12.32 -3.20
N PRO A 147 2.19 -11.59 -2.63
CA PRO A 147 1.11 -11.02 -3.45
C PRO A 147 1.56 -9.92 -4.40
N MET A 148 2.73 -9.33 -4.15
CA MET A 148 3.35 -8.31 -5.02
C MET A 148 4.06 -8.91 -6.25
N VAL A 149 4.03 -10.24 -6.42
CA VAL A 149 4.56 -10.95 -7.59
C VAL A 149 3.37 -11.56 -8.33
N LEU A 150 3.10 -11.04 -9.53
CA LEU A 150 2.09 -11.54 -10.45
C LEU A 150 2.79 -12.19 -11.63
N ALA A 151 2.69 -13.50 -11.78
CA ALA A 151 3.35 -14.20 -12.87
C ALA A 151 2.50 -15.39 -13.35
N GLY A 152 2.43 -15.58 -14.67
CA GLY A 152 1.65 -16.64 -15.30
C GLY A 152 1.06 -16.23 -16.63
N THR A 153 0.21 -17.09 -17.17
CA THR A 153 -0.64 -16.73 -18.30
C THR A 153 -1.60 -15.58 -17.92
N VAL A 154 -2.25 -14.97 -18.89
CA VAL A 154 -3.28 -13.94 -18.61
C VAL A 154 -4.33 -14.46 -17.63
N ASN A 155 -4.77 -15.71 -17.79
CA ASN A 155 -5.75 -16.30 -16.87
C ASN A 155 -5.18 -16.47 -15.46
N ASP A 156 -3.94 -16.95 -15.32
CA ASP A 156 -3.29 -17.12 -14.01
C ASP A 156 -3.17 -15.77 -13.26
N VAL A 157 -2.77 -14.72 -13.98
CA VAL A 157 -2.67 -13.37 -13.40
C VAL A 157 -4.05 -12.83 -12.97
N CYS A 158 -5.07 -13.05 -13.79
CA CYS A 158 -6.45 -12.67 -13.42
C CYS A 158 -6.93 -13.43 -12.17
N GLU A 159 -6.67 -14.73 -12.08
CA GLU A 159 -7.02 -15.54 -10.92
C GLU A 159 -6.25 -15.09 -9.65
N GLN A 160 -4.95 -14.77 -9.77
CA GLN A 160 -4.16 -14.20 -8.68
C GLN A 160 -4.76 -12.89 -8.17
N LEU A 161 -5.14 -11.97 -9.08
CA LEU A 161 -5.75 -10.69 -8.71
C LEU A 161 -7.10 -10.90 -8.01
N HIS A 162 -7.95 -11.80 -8.49
CA HIS A 162 -9.21 -12.16 -7.84
C HIS A 162 -8.99 -12.75 -6.47
N HIS A 163 -8.06 -13.71 -6.35
CA HIS A 163 -7.69 -14.31 -5.06
C HIS A 163 -7.17 -13.26 -4.07
N HIS A 164 -6.31 -12.35 -4.51
CA HIS A 164 -5.79 -11.29 -3.65
C HIS A 164 -6.88 -10.31 -3.21
N ARG A 165 -7.87 -10.03 -4.09
CA ARG A 165 -9.04 -9.24 -3.71
C ARG A 165 -9.86 -9.91 -2.60
N GLU A 166 -10.09 -11.21 -2.71
CA GLU A 166 -10.83 -11.97 -1.70
C GLU A 166 -10.05 -12.07 -0.38
N LEU A 167 -8.74 -12.33 -0.46
CA LEU A 167 -7.91 -12.60 0.71
C LEU A 167 -7.49 -11.32 1.45
N TYR A 168 -7.03 -10.31 0.71
CA TYR A 168 -6.48 -9.08 1.28
C TYR A 168 -7.43 -7.89 1.19
N GLY A 169 -8.50 -7.98 0.40
CA GLY A 169 -9.43 -6.89 0.13
C GLY A 169 -8.90 -5.84 -0.84
N THR A 170 -7.80 -6.11 -1.54
CA THR A 170 -7.18 -5.15 -2.46
C THR A 170 -8.00 -4.98 -3.74
N SER A 171 -8.30 -3.73 -4.09
CA SER A 171 -9.05 -3.37 -5.30
C SER A 171 -8.28 -2.45 -6.24
N TYR A 172 -7.24 -1.80 -5.74
CA TYR A 172 -6.39 -0.90 -6.51
C TYR A 172 -4.98 -1.48 -6.65
N TRP A 173 -4.54 -1.70 -7.89
CA TRP A 173 -3.22 -2.26 -8.20
C TRP A 173 -2.42 -1.25 -9.03
N VAL A 174 -1.15 -1.10 -8.66
CA VAL A 174 -0.14 -0.39 -9.45
C VAL A 174 0.82 -1.42 -10.00
N ILE A 175 0.89 -1.50 -11.33
CA ILE A 175 1.66 -2.49 -12.08
C ILE A 175 2.84 -1.81 -12.77
#